data_90c20218f43d5ab8a1168461a3cbb0d8
#
_entry.id   90c20218f43d5ab8a1168461a3cbb0d8
#
_cell.length_a   1.000
_cell.length_b   1.000
_cell.length_c   1.000
_cell.angle_alpha   90.00
_cell.angle_beta   90.00
_cell.angle_gamma   90.00
#
_symmetry.space_group_name_H-M   'P 1'
#
loop_
_entity.id
_entity.type
_entity.pdbx_description
1 polymer ?
#
loop_
_entity_poly.entity_id
_entity_poly.type
_entity_poly.pdbx_seq_one_letter_code
_entity_poly.pdbx_strand_id
1 'polypeptide(L)' 'MKISAIVTLKKDVLDPQGKVVNQTLKNMGYKNILNIRQGKYFEIEIDEKNKEKCKEIAEEICKKLLSNVVIEDYTIKIE' A
#
# COMPACT_ATOMS: atom_id res chain seq x y z
N MET A 1 -2.46 -18.86 -7.55
CA MET A 1 -1.31 -18.26 -6.83
C MET A 1 -1.79 -17.03 -6.08
N LYS A 2 -1.34 -16.86 -4.86
CA LYS A 2 -1.70 -15.69 -4.06
C LYS A 2 -0.67 -14.59 -4.16
N ILE A 3 -1.15 -13.37 -4.30
CA ILE A 3 -0.31 -12.18 -4.39
C ILE A 3 -0.81 -11.15 -3.40
N SER A 4 0.11 -10.50 -2.71
CA SER A 4 -0.20 -9.37 -1.83
C SER A 4 0.27 -8.09 -2.49
N ALA A 5 -0.59 -7.08 -2.52
CA ALA A 5 -0.25 -5.75 -3.00
C ALA A 5 -0.44 -4.74 -1.87
N ILE A 6 0.59 -3.98 -1.59
CA ILE A 6 0.58 -2.92 -0.58
C ILE A 6 0.70 -1.59 -1.31
N VAL A 7 -0.27 -0.71 -1.11
CA VAL A 7 -0.34 0.60 -1.77
C VAL A 7 -0.24 1.69 -0.71
N THR A 8 0.73 2.58 -0.86
CA THR A 8 0.93 3.70 0.07
C THR A 8 1.11 5.00 -0.73
N LEU A 9 0.79 6.12 -0.09
CA LEU A 9 1.09 7.41 -0.68
C LEU A 9 2.60 7.60 -0.81
N LYS A 10 3.04 8.24 -1.88
CA LYS A 10 4.44 8.61 -2.06
C LYS A 10 4.89 9.52 -0.91
N LYS A 11 6.17 9.45 -0.57
CA LYS A 11 6.73 10.20 0.57
C LYS A 11 6.49 11.70 0.47
N ASP A 12 6.47 12.24 -0.74
CA ASP A 12 6.29 13.67 -0.98
C ASP A 12 4.82 14.09 -0.92
N VAL A 13 3.89 13.15 -0.88
CA VAL A 13 2.47 13.44 -0.84
C VAL A 13 2.00 13.51 0.59
N LEU A 14 1.22 14.54 0.90
CA LEU A 14 0.61 14.72 2.21
C LEU A 14 -0.36 13.58 2.51
N ASP A 15 -0.20 12.95 3.67
CA ASP A 15 -1.11 11.92 4.18
C ASP A 15 -1.96 12.51 5.31
N PRO A 16 -3.14 13.06 5.01
CA PRO A 16 -3.97 13.70 6.03
C PRO A 16 -4.49 12.71 7.07
N GLN A 17 -4.78 11.46 6.67
CA GLN A 17 -5.24 10.44 7.63
C GLN A 17 -4.13 10.02 8.58
N GLY A 18 -2.91 9.80 8.07
CA GLY A 18 -1.77 9.49 8.90
C GLY A 18 -1.44 10.61 9.90
N LYS A 19 -1.59 11.86 9.48
CA LYS A 19 -1.39 13.01 10.37
C LYS A 19 -2.41 13.05 11.49
N VAL A 20 -3.67 12.80 11.22
CA VAL A 20 -4.73 12.77 12.23
C VAL A 20 -4.48 11.66 13.24
N VAL A 21 -4.13 10.47 12.77
CA VAL A 21 -3.81 9.34 13.65
C VAL A 21 -2.62 9.68 14.55
N ASN A 22 -1.56 10.24 13.98
CA ASN A 22 -0.37 10.63 14.73
C ASN A 22 -0.68 11.68 15.80
N GLN A 23 -1.47 12.68 15.46
CA GLN A 23 -1.88 13.72 16.42
C GLN A 23 -2.73 13.13 17.55
N THR A 24 -3.65 12.24 17.21
CA THR A 24 -4.49 11.56 18.20
C THR A 24 -3.64 10.76 19.18
N LEU A 25 -2.66 10.02 18.68
CA LEU A 25 -1.75 9.24 19.53
C LEU A 25 -0.93 10.15 20.46
N LYS A 26 -0.46 11.27 19.95
CA LYS A 26 0.25 12.24 20.79
C LYS A 26 -0.63 12.79 21.91
N ASN A 27 -1.90 13.06 21.61
CA ASN A 27 -2.87 13.52 22.60
C ASN A 27 -3.16 12.44 23.66
N MET A 28 -3.01 11.17 23.29
CA MET A 28 -3.15 10.04 24.20
C MET A 28 -1.90 9.76 25.05
N GLY A 29 -0.82 10.48 24.82
CA GLY A 29 0.42 10.35 25.58
C GLY A 29 1.54 9.56 24.90
N TYR A 30 1.34 9.13 23.67
CA TYR A 30 2.38 8.40 22.89
C TYR A 30 3.32 9.41 22.23
N LYS A 31 4.30 9.89 22.97
CA LYS A 31 5.20 10.96 22.50
C LYS A 31 6.39 10.47 21.67
N ASN A 32 6.67 9.18 21.71
CA ASN A 32 7.81 8.60 21.01
C ASN A 32 7.49 8.11 19.59
N ILE A 33 6.29 8.36 19.10
CA ILE A 33 5.91 8.05 17.73
C ILE A 33 6.28 9.23 16.84
N LEU A 34 7.19 9.00 15.91
CA LEU A 34 7.70 10.07 15.03
C LEU A 34 6.81 10.27 13.80
N ASN A 35 6.26 9.20 13.27
CA ASN A 35 5.45 9.27 12.07
C ASN A 35 4.54 8.06 11.94
N ILE A 36 3.37 8.27 11.35
CA ILE A 36 2.44 7.20 11.00
C ILE A 36 1.96 7.45 9.58
N ARG A 37 1.98 6.41 8.77
CA ARG A 37 1.45 6.44 7.42
C ARG A 37 0.42 5.34 7.25
N GLN A 38 -0.61 5.64 6.50
CA GLN A 38 -1.71 4.72 6.22
C GLN A 38 -1.66 4.29 4.76
N GLY A 39 -2.00 3.04 4.49
CA GLY A 39 -2.01 2.51 3.14
C GLY A 39 -3.13 1.49 2.95
N LYS A 40 -3.14 0.87 1.78
CA LYS A 40 -4.10 -0.17 1.42
C LYS A 40 -3.36 -1.49 1.24
N TYR A 41 -4.03 -2.57 1.60
CA TYR A 41 -3.53 -3.92 1.41
C TYR A 41 -4.55 -4.72 0.61
N PHE A 42 -4.10 -5.37 -0.46
CA PHE A 42 -4.94 -6.21 -1.30
C PHE A 42 -4.40 -7.63 -1.34
N GLU A 43 -5.27 -8.60 -1.15
CA GLU A 43 -4.99 -10.00 -1.42
C GLU A 43 -5.60 -10.36 -2.75
N ILE A 44 -4.79 -10.91 -3.66
CA ILE A 44 -5.24 -11.26 -5.01
C ILE A 44 -4.97 -12.74 -5.23
N GLU A 45 -6.01 -13.49 -5.58
CA GLU A 45 -5.85 -14.86 -6.02
C GLU A 45 -5.97 -14.89 -7.53
N ILE A 46 -4.95 -15.44 -8.19
CA ILE A 46 -4.91 -15.52 -9.65
C ILE A 46 -4.79 -16.98 -10.05
N ASP A 47 -5.67 -17.42 -10.94
CA ASP A 47 -5.62 -18.77 -11.51
C ASP A 47 -4.55 -18.82 -12.59
N GLU A 48 -3.30 -18.81 -12.16
CA GLU A 48 -2.13 -18.89 -13.02
C GLU A 48 -1.00 -19.57 -12.24
N LYS A 49 -0.27 -20.46 -12.89
CA LYS A 49 0.83 -21.21 -12.27
C LYS A 49 2.21 -20.59 -12.54
N ASN A 50 2.33 -19.78 -13.58
CA ASN A 50 3.59 -19.13 -13.93
C ASN A 50 3.77 -17.85 -13.11
N LYS A 51 4.82 -17.80 -12.30
CA LYS A 51 5.09 -16.66 -11.42
C LYS A 51 5.28 -15.35 -12.18
N GLU A 52 5.95 -15.38 -13.31
CA GLU A 52 6.18 -14.17 -14.11
C GLU A 52 4.88 -13.61 -14.66
N LYS A 53 3.98 -14.47 -15.15
CA LYS A 53 2.66 -14.04 -15.61
C LYS A 53 1.82 -13.48 -14.47
N CYS A 54 1.85 -14.12 -13.29
CA CYS A 54 1.15 -13.62 -12.11
C CYS A 54 1.65 -12.23 -11.73
N LYS A 55 2.96 -12.02 -11.75
CA LYS A 55 3.56 -10.72 -11.43
C LYS A 55 3.13 -9.65 -12.43
N GLU A 56 3.15 -9.98 -13.73
CA GLU A 56 2.71 -9.06 -14.77
C GLU A 56 1.25 -8.65 -14.60
N ILE A 57 0.38 -9.63 -14.34
CA ILE A 57 -1.05 -9.38 -14.12
C ILE A 57 -1.24 -8.48 -12.89
N ALA A 58 -0.55 -8.78 -11.79
CA ALA A 58 -0.66 -8.01 -10.56
C ALA A 58 -0.18 -6.57 -10.75
N GLU A 59 0.96 -6.37 -11.44
CA GLU A 59 1.47 -5.04 -11.74
C GLU A 59 0.49 -4.24 -12.62
N GLU A 60 -0.08 -4.89 -13.60
CA GLU A 60 -1.06 -4.25 -14.48
C GLU A 60 -2.30 -3.81 -13.70
N ILE A 61 -2.82 -4.67 -12.83
CA ILE A 61 -3.98 -4.36 -11.99
C ILE A 61 -3.64 -3.19 -11.05
N CYS A 62 -2.47 -3.20 -10.43
CA CYS A 62 -2.05 -2.13 -9.54
C CYS A 62 -1.97 -0.79 -10.27
N LYS A 63 -1.40 -0.78 -11.47
CA LYS A 63 -1.27 0.45 -12.26
C LYS A 63 -2.60 0.97 -12.74
N LYS A 64 -3.52 0.07 -13.14
CA LYS A 64 -4.79 0.46 -13.76
C LYS A 64 -5.88 0.80 -12.76
N LEU A 65 -5.88 0.16 -11.60
CA LEU A 65 -7.03 0.22 -10.70
C LEU A 65 -6.66 0.40 -9.23
N LEU A 66 -5.75 -0.40 -8.69
CA LEU A 66 -5.53 -0.49 -7.26
C LEU A 66 -4.76 0.70 -6.69
N SER A 67 -3.93 1.34 -7.49
CA SER A 67 -3.18 2.51 -7.06
C SER A 67 -3.31 3.65 -8.06
N ASN A 68 -3.16 4.87 -7.55
CA ASN A 68 -2.99 6.05 -8.40
C ASN A 68 -1.49 6.30 -8.52
N VAL A 69 -0.90 5.91 -9.64
CA VAL A 69 0.56 5.93 -9.81
C VAL A 69 1.18 7.33 -9.75
N VAL A 70 0.35 8.39 -9.86
CA VAL A 70 0.82 9.77 -9.72
C VAL A 70 1.16 10.08 -8.27
N ILE A 71 0.34 9.60 -7.32
CA ILE A 71 0.48 9.95 -5.90
C ILE A 71 0.75 8.74 -5.00
N GLU A 72 0.68 7.51 -5.51
CA GLU A 72 0.84 6.30 -4.71
C GLU A 72 1.95 5.40 -5.27
N ASP A 73 2.63 4.70 -4.37
CA ASP A 73 3.54 3.61 -4.70
C ASP A 73 2.89 2.28 -4.34
N TYR A 74 3.31 1.21 -4.99
CA TYR A 74 2.85 -0.12 -4.66
C TYR A 74 4.01 -1.11 -4.56
N THR A 75 3.84 -2.12 -3.72
CA THR A 75 4.77 -3.24 -3.58
C THR A 75 3.98 -4.53 -3.74
N ILE A 76 4.51 -5.46 -4.52
CA ILE A 76 3.87 -6.76 -4.78
C ILE A 76 4.72 -7.86 -4.18
N LYS A 77 4.08 -8.77 -3.46
CA LYS A 77 4.71 -10.00 -2.96
C LYS A 77 3.94 -11.20 -3.49
N ILE A 78 4.66 -12.18 -4.01
CA ILE A 78 4.09 -13.45 -4.47
C ILE A 78 4.34 -14.48 -3.37
N GLU A 79 3.28 -15.13 -2.96
CA GLU A 79 3.34 -16.21 -1.98
C GLU A 79 3.48 -17.59 -2.63
#